data_0b4bfa247d2854cde1b93b41ca206ac8
#
_entry.id   0b4bfa247d2854cde1b93b41ca206ac8
#
_cell.length_a   1.000
_cell.length_b   1.000
_cell.length_c   1.000
_cell.angle_alpha   90.00
_cell.angle_beta   90.00
_cell.angle_gamma   90.00
#
_symmetry.space_group_name_H-M   'P 1'
#
loop_
_entity.id
_entity.type
_entity.pdbx_description
1 polymer ?
#
loop_
_entity_poly.entity_id
_entity_poly.type
_entity_poly.pdbx_seq_one_letter_code
_entity_poly.pdbx_strand_id
1 'polypeptide(L)'
;KFLILGALGYGFSQLGFGYVTNPLIILLFRFTGGFFVVSYLTTSMAYITDITTKETRVKYITYYSATSTIGSALGSLLGGTIGRNNYKITFIVQFIFCMILAISVYFLLNETITPSSEKIYFKKNKSNTNSTFTNKNLISVFIVIILFFFASTSYNSTINYYIEDVLNLSSTFIGAFLAIAGIVGFTVNLFFTPLLTKYFKEINVFKIITLLLSLTLLLMVYCNNLTIFFCAAILFASLASMHIPLQQTLITKLSNENYGSLMGILNSCKAIGMVAGSLSAGFIFELGNKLPFFISAIIIATGLIILALSTKKSLSNKIKSY
;
A
#
# COMPACT_ATOMS: atom_id res chain seq x y z
N LYS A 1 -2.21 24.51 -5.50
CA LYS A 1 -2.11 24.33 -6.98
C LYS A 1 -1.80 22.89 -7.37
N PHE A 2 -0.72 22.27 -6.85
CA PHE A 2 -0.34 20.87 -7.20
C PHE A 2 -1.41 19.83 -6.83
N LEU A 3 -2.15 20.00 -5.73
CA LEU A 3 -3.26 19.12 -5.36
C LEU A 3 -4.39 19.17 -6.41
N ILE A 4 -4.72 20.37 -6.90
CA ILE A 4 -5.76 20.54 -7.92
C ILE A 4 -5.32 19.89 -9.24
N LEU A 5 -4.08 20.16 -9.68
CA LEU A 5 -3.52 19.56 -10.90
C LEU A 5 -3.47 18.02 -10.80
N GLY A 6 -3.06 17.49 -9.63
CA GLY A 6 -3.04 16.05 -9.39
C GLY A 6 -4.43 15.41 -9.46
N ALA A 7 -5.43 16.03 -8.81
CA ALA A 7 -6.81 15.52 -8.83
C ALA A 7 -7.43 15.57 -10.23
N LEU A 8 -7.31 16.71 -10.93
CA LEU A 8 -7.83 16.87 -12.30
C LEU A 8 -7.12 15.96 -13.29
N GLY A 9 -5.79 15.95 -13.28
CA GLY A 9 -5.00 15.11 -14.19
C GLY A 9 -5.29 13.62 -14.00
N TYR A 10 -5.44 13.16 -12.74
CA TYR A 10 -5.87 11.81 -12.46
C TYR A 10 -7.28 11.53 -12.96
N GLY A 11 -8.24 12.42 -12.71
CA GLY A 11 -9.62 12.29 -13.19
C GLY A 11 -9.69 12.17 -14.72
N PHE A 12 -9.01 13.03 -15.47
CA PHE A 12 -8.98 12.97 -16.93
C PHE A 12 -8.30 11.69 -17.44
N SER A 13 -7.23 11.23 -16.78
CA SER A 13 -6.55 9.98 -17.17
C SER A 13 -7.46 8.77 -16.97
N GLN A 14 -8.24 8.72 -15.90
CA GLN A 14 -9.19 7.64 -15.65
C GLN A 14 -10.35 7.65 -16.63
N LEU A 15 -10.87 8.83 -16.98
CA LEU A 15 -11.91 8.97 -17.99
C LEU A 15 -11.40 8.46 -19.35
N GLY A 16 -10.22 8.89 -19.78
CA GLY A 16 -9.60 8.41 -21.02
C GLY A 16 -9.37 6.91 -21.01
N PHE A 17 -8.86 6.35 -19.93
CA PHE A 17 -8.70 4.91 -19.75
C PHE A 17 -10.02 4.13 -19.93
N GLY A 18 -11.13 4.63 -19.41
CA GLY A 18 -12.43 3.96 -19.49
C GLY A 18 -13.07 3.93 -20.89
N TYR A 19 -12.65 4.82 -21.80
CA TYR A 19 -13.28 4.97 -23.11
C TYR A 19 -12.41 4.50 -24.27
N VAL A 20 -11.11 4.40 -24.11
CA VAL A 20 -10.17 4.02 -25.16
C VAL A 20 -10.02 2.50 -25.22
N THR A 21 -9.96 1.96 -26.44
CA THR A 21 -9.80 0.52 -26.71
C THR A 21 -8.40 0.15 -27.21
N ASN A 22 -7.61 1.13 -27.69
CA ASN A 22 -6.25 0.88 -28.17
C ASN A 22 -5.29 0.62 -26.98
N PRO A 23 -4.60 -0.54 -26.92
CA PRO A 23 -3.73 -0.91 -25.80
C PRO A 23 -2.61 0.11 -25.51
N LEU A 24 -2.01 0.71 -26.55
CA LEU A 24 -0.94 1.69 -26.37
C LEU A 24 -1.46 2.98 -25.71
N ILE A 25 -2.65 3.44 -26.12
CA ILE A 25 -3.27 4.63 -25.56
C ILE A 25 -3.76 4.33 -24.11
N ILE A 26 -4.24 3.12 -23.85
CA ILE A 26 -4.57 2.65 -22.49
C ILE A 26 -3.33 2.74 -21.57
N LEU A 27 -2.18 2.25 -22.02
CA LEU A 27 -0.92 2.34 -21.27
C LEU A 27 -0.50 3.80 -21.01
N LEU A 28 -0.69 4.67 -22.00
CA LEU A 28 -0.39 6.10 -21.84
C LEU A 28 -1.27 6.75 -20.77
N PHE A 29 -2.58 6.48 -20.76
CA PHE A 29 -3.48 6.97 -19.71
C PHE A 29 -3.14 6.37 -18.33
N ARG A 30 -2.72 5.11 -18.26
CA ARG A 30 -2.26 4.51 -17.00
C ARG A 30 -0.99 5.17 -16.48
N PHE A 31 -0.03 5.44 -17.35
CA PHE A 31 1.20 6.13 -17.00
C PHE A 31 0.93 7.56 -16.48
N THR A 32 0.15 8.34 -17.23
CA THR A 32 -0.22 9.71 -16.82
C THR A 32 -1.03 9.72 -15.54
N GLY A 33 -1.97 8.78 -15.36
CA GLY A 33 -2.74 8.61 -14.14
C GLY A 33 -1.85 8.30 -12.93
N GLY A 34 -0.87 7.41 -13.10
CA GLY A 34 0.11 7.11 -12.06
C GLY A 34 0.92 8.35 -11.65
N PHE A 35 1.36 9.15 -12.61
CA PHE A 35 2.08 10.40 -12.34
C PHE A 35 1.24 11.39 -11.53
N PHE A 36 -0.01 11.62 -11.91
CA PHE A 36 -0.87 12.58 -11.23
C PHE A 36 -1.32 12.10 -9.84
N VAL A 37 -1.59 10.80 -9.67
CA VAL A 37 -1.97 10.26 -8.34
C VAL A 37 -0.82 10.32 -7.36
N VAL A 38 0.41 10.02 -7.78
CA VAL A 38 1.59 10.13 -6.91
C VAL A 38 1.83 11.59 -6.53
N SER A 39 1.72 12.52 -7.49
CA SER A 39 1.82 13.95 -7.22
C SER A 39 0.78 14.43 -6.20
N TYR A 40 -0.46 13.96 -6.32
CA TYR A 40 -1.53 14.27 -5.35
C TYR A 40 -1.21 13.71 -3.96
N LEU A 41 -0.83 12.43 -3.85
CA LEU A 41 -0.54 11.78 -2.57
C LEU A 41 0.65 12.42 -1.84
N THR A 42 1.73 12.70 -2.57
CA THR A 42 2.92 13.32 -1.97
C THR A 42 2.65 14.74 -1.52
N THR A 43 1.92 15.53 -2.33
CA THR A 43 1.55 16.89 -1.97
C THR A 43 0.56 16.93 -0.80
N SER A 44 -0.37 15.98 -0.71
CA SER A 44 -1.30 15.85 0.43
C SER A 44 -0.55 15.60 1.74
N MET A 45 0.44 14.72 1.74
CA MET A 45 1.29 14.46 2.91
C MET A 45 2.15 15.67 3.28
N ALA A 46 2.72 16.36 2.30
CA ALA A 46 3.45 17.60 2.52
C ALA A 46 2.55 18.66 3.16
N TYR A 47 1.36 18.88 2.60
CA TYR A 47 0.39 19.84 3.15
C TYR A 47 0.03 19.54 4.61
N ILE A 48 -0.25 18.27 4.95
CA ILE A 48 -0.51 17.86 6.35
C ILE A 48 0.68 18.21 7.25
N THR A 49 1.91 17.98 6.78
CA THR A 49 3.11 18.30 7.59
C THR A 49 3.30 19.79 7.78
N ASP A 50 2.89 20.61 6.82
CA ASP A 50 3.01 22.07 6.86
C ASP A 50 2.01 22.72 7.84
N ILE A 51 0.78 22.19 7.91
CA ILE A 51 -0.28 22.75 8.77
C ILE A 51 -0.29 22.15 10.19
N THR A 52 0.58 21.16 10.50
CA THR A 52 0.58 20.47 11.79
C THR A 52 1.89 20.67 12.56
N THR A 53 1.78 20.73 13.91
CA THR A 53 2.96 20.67 14.80
C THR A 53 3.46 19.24 14.95
N LYS A 54 4.66 19.05 15.50
CA LYS A 54 5.24 17.71 15.74
C LYS A 54 4.32 16.84 16.61
N GLU A 55 3.62 17.45 17.57
CA GLU A 55 2.74 16.79 18.54
C GLU A 55 1.42 16.33 17.89
N THR A 56 0.87 17.13 16.99
CA THR A 56 -0.43 16.87 16.36
C THR A 56 -0.32 16.10 15.04
N ARG A 57 0.85 16.10 14.41
CA ARG A 57 1.10 15.49 13.08
C ARG A 57 0.66 14.04 13.00
N VAL A 58 1.00 13.21 14.00
CA VAL A 58 0.63 11.79 14.03
C VAL A 58 -0.88 11.62 13.98
N LYS A 59 -1.62 12.43 14.73
CA LYS A 59 -3.09 12.41 14.75
C LYS A 59 -3.69 12.70 13.36
N TYR A 60 -3.20 13.74 12.67
CA TYR A 60 -3.71 14.10 11.35
C TYR A 60 -3.31 13.10 10.24
N ILE A 61 -2.12 12.52 10.30
CA ILE A 61 -1.71 11.42 9.40
C ILE A 61 -2.61 10.20 9.64
N THR A 62 -2.96 9.89 10.89
CA THR A 62 -3.89 8.81 11.20
C THR A 62 -5.28 9.07 10.62
N TYR A 63 -5.81 10.29 10.72
CA TYR A 63 -7.08 10.65 10.10
C TYR A 63 -7.04 10.53 8.57
N TYR A 64 -5.95 10.97 7.93
CA TYR A 64 -5.75 10.81 6.50
C TYR A 64 -5.74 9.33 6.09
N SER A 65 -5.01 8.49 6.80
CA SER A 65 -4.96 7.05 6.55
C SER A 65 -6.32 6.39 6.76
N ALA A 66 -7.05 6.76 7.80
CA ALA A 66 -8.41 6.27 8.08
C ALA A 66 -9.39 6.62 6.96
N THR A 67 -9.39 7.88 6.50
CA THR A 67 -10.23 8.36 5.39
C THR A 67 -9.89 7.61 4.09
N SER A 68 -8.59 7.38 3.83
CA SER A 68 -8.14 6.61 2.66
C SER A 68 -8.66 5.17 2.69
N THR A 69 -8.63 4.52 3.86
CA THR A 69 -9.13 3.14 4.01
C THR A 69 -10.65 3.06 3.83
N ILE A 70 -11.41 3.98 4.45
CA ILE A 70 -12.87 4.07 4.27
C ILE A 70 -13.20 4.36 2.81
N GLY A 71 -12.50 5.32 2.19
CA GLY A 71 -12.67 5.66 0.78
C GLY A 71 -12.41 4.49 -0.15
N SER A 72 -11.39 3.67 0.14
CA SER A 72 -11.09 2.46 -0.62
C SER A 72 -12.21 1.42 -0.50
N ALA A 73 -12.74 1.19 0.71
CA ALA A 73 -13.84 0.25 0.93
C ALA A 73 -15.13 0.69 0.22
N LEU A 74 -15.53 1.96 0.38
CA LEU A 74 -16.71 2.52 -0.29
C LEU A 74 -16.52 2.56 -1.81
N GLY A 75 -15.32 2.92 -2.28
CA GLY A 75 -14.98 2.94 -3.70
C GLY A 75 -15.09 1.56 -4.36
N SER A 76 -14.63 0.51 -3.68
CA SER A 76 -14.75 -0.87 -4.15
C SER A 76 -16.22 -1.31 -4.25
N LEU A 77 -17.03 -0.99 -3.24
CA LEU A 77 -18.45 -1.30 -3.22
C LEU A 77 -19.21 -0.57 -4.37
N LEU A 78 -19.01 0.74 -4.49
CA LEU A 78 -19.61 1.55 -5.55
C LEU A 78 -19.13 1.10 -6.94
N GLY A 79 -17.83 0.84 -7.09
CA GLY A 79 -17.26 0.35 -8.35
C GLY A 79 -17.84 -0.99 -8.78
N GLY A 80 -17.99 -1.93 -7.86
CA GLY A 80 -18.57 -3.24 -8.13
C GLY A 80 -20.07 -3.19 -8.45
N THR A 81 -20.83 -2.32 -7.79
CA THR A 81 -22.29 -2.17 -8.04
C THR A 81 -22.59 -1.42 -9.32
N ILE A 82 -21.92 -0.29 -9.55
CA ILE A 82 -22.12 0.56 -10.73
C ILE A 82 -21.55 -0.13 -11.99
N GLY A 83 -20.38 -0.76 -11.86
CA GLY A 83 -19.66 -1.41 -12.96
C GLY A 83 -20.35 -2.65 -13.51
N ARG A 84 -21.27 -3.27 -12.75
CA ARG A 84 -21.98 -4.49 -13.13
C ARG A 84 -22.68 -4.38 -14.49
N ASN A 85 -23.35 -3.26 -14.77
CA ASN A 85 -24.12 -3.07 -15.99
C ASN A 85 -23.32 -2.37 -17.09
N ASN A 86 -22.46 -1.43 -16.70
CA ASN A 86 -21.61 -0.68 -17.63
C ASN A 86 -20.38 -0.12 -16.91
N TYR A 87 -19.24 -0.73 -17.14
CA TYR A 87 -17.98 -0.31 -16.52
C TYR A 87 -17.59 1.14 -16.83
N LYS A 88 -18.01 1.71 -17.98
CA LYS A 88 -17.71 3.09 -18.36
C LYS A 88 -18.32 4.11 -17.40
N ILE A 89 -19.50 3.81 -16.85
CA ILE A 89 -20.16 4.68 -15.87
C ILE A 89 -19.29 4.84 -14.61
N THR A 90 -18.60 3.80 -14.20
CA THR A 90 -17.68 3.85 -13.04
C THR A 90 -16.58 4.90 -13.24
N PHE A 91 -16.02 5.02 -14.44
CA PHE A 91 -15.00 6.02 -14.75
C PHE A 91 -15.56 7.45 -14.80
N ILE A 92 -16.81 7.62 -15.27
CA ILE A 92 -17.50 8.93 -15.21
C ILE A 92 -17.70 9.35 -13.76
N VAL A 93 -18.21 8.45 -12.92
CA VAL A 93 -18.44 8.72 -11.50
C VAL A 93 -17.11 9.07 -10.80
N GLN A 94 -16.04 8.34 -11.09
CA GLN A 94 -14.71 8.65 -10.57
C GLN A 94 -14.24 10.03 -11.02
N PHE A 95 -14.42 10.40 -12.28
CA PHE A 95 -14.10 11.72 -12.80
C PHE A 95 -14.87 12.83 -12.06
N ILE A 96 -16.19 12.64 -11.85
CA ILE A 96 -17.02 13.59 -11.09
C ILE A 96 -16.49 13.77 -9.66
N PHE A 97 -16.12 12.69 -8.97
CA PHE A 97 -15.50 12.79 -7.64
C PHE A 97 -14.17 13.55 -7.66
N CYS A 98 -13.34 13.35 -8.69
CA CYS A 98 -12.10 14.11 -8.84
C CYS A 98 -12.35 15.60 -9.08
N MET A 99 -13.39 15.95 -9.83
CA MET A 99 -13.81 17.34 -10.04
C MET A 99 -14.30 17.97 -8.73
N ILE A 100 -15.18 17.29 -7.99
CA ILE A 100 -15.65 17.75 -6.67
C ILE A 100 -14.47 17.94 -5.73
N LEU A 101 -13.52 17.00 -5.70
CA LEU A 101 -12.31 17.10 -4.89
C LEU A 101 -11.47 18.31 -5.28
N ALA A 102 -11.24 18.55 -6.58
CA ALA A 102 -10.47 19.70 -7.05
C ALA A 102 -11.13 21.04 -6.67
N ILE A 103 -12.45 21.12 -6.81
CA ILE A 103 -13.25 22.29 -6.40
C ILE A 103 -13.16 22.49 -4.87
N SER A 104 -13.32 21.41 -4.10
CA SER A 104 -13.21 21.48 -2.63
C SER A 104 -11.82 21.95 -2.18
N VAL A 105 -10.76 21.44 -2.81
CA VAL A 105 -9.38 21.87 -2.54
C VAL A 105 -9.21 23.37 -2.86
N TYR A 106 -9.79 23.83 -3.97
CA TYR A 106 -9.69 25.24 -4.37
C TYR A 106 -10.33 26.20 -3.36
N PHE A 107 -11.50 25.84 -2.82
CA PHE A 107 -12.25 26.72 -1.90
C PHE A 107 -11.84 26.55 -0.43
N LEU A 108 -11.41 25.35 -0.01
CA LEU A 108 -11.20 25.02 1.41
C LEU A 108 -9.73 25.08 1.85
N LEU A 109 -8.77 24.95 0.92
CA LEU A 109 -7.36 24.86 1.28
C LEU A 109 -6.59 26.09 0.83
N ASN A 110 -5.90 26.73 1.79
CA ASN A 110 -4.99 27.83 1.52
C ASN A 110 -3.61 27.33 1.09
N GLU A 111 -2.90 28.09 0.25
CA GLU A 111 -1.53 27.79 -0.13
C GLU A 111 -0.61 27.96 1.09
N THR A 112 0.16 26.94 1.42
CA THR A 112 1.07 26.93 2.59
C THR A 112 2.50 27.38 2.25
N ILE A 113 2.89 27.33 0.97
CA ILE A 113 4.23 27.68 0.52
C ILE A 113 4.31 29.19 0.26
N THR A 114 5.16 29.89 1.04
CA THR A 114 5.55 31.27 0.75
C THR A 114 6.84 31.28 -0.09
N PRO A 115 7.02 32.23 -1.03
CA PRO A 115 8.21 32.29 -1.92
C PRO A 115 9.57 32.33 -1.20
N SER A 116 9.58 32.77 0.07
CA SER A 116 10.78 32.81 0.90
C SER A 116 11.27 31.43 1.38
N SER A 117 10.40 30.43 1.42
CA SER A 117 10.73 29.10 1.93
C SER A 117 11.47 28.23 0.90
N GLU A 118 11.29 28.47 -0.39
CA GLU A 118 11.91 27.65 -1.44
C GLU A 118 13.45 27.63 -1.39
N LYS A 119 14.09 28.76 -1.07
CA LYS A 119 15.57 28.85 -1.01
C LYS A 119 16.18 28.09 0.16
N ILE A 120 15.42 27.81 1.22
CA ILE A 120 15.91 27.14 2.43
C ILE A 120 15.87 25.62 2.26
N TYR A 121 14.87 25.08 1.55
CA TYR A 121 14.72 23.65 1.35
C TYR A 121 15.81 23.01 0.48
N PHE A 122 16.27 23.70 -0.57
CA PHE A 122 17.30 23.20 -1.48
C PHE A 122 18.73 23.17 -0.88
N LYS A 123 18.98 23.94 0.19
CA LYS A 123 20.34 24.10 0.74
C LYS A 123 20.69 23.13 1.87
N LYS A 124 19.73 22.34 2.41
CA LYS A 124 19.94 21.61 3.68
C LYS A 124 20.12 20.09 3.61
N ASN A 125 20.06 19.44 2.47
CA ASN A 125 20.14 17.97 2.44
C ASN A 125 21.15 17.39 1.45
N LYS A 126 22.45 17.54 1.76
CA LYS A 126 23.39 16.42 1.50
C LYS A 126 23.25 15.46 2.69
N SER A 127 22.20 14.65 2.69
CA SER A 127 22.10 13.53 3.64
C SER A 127 23.18 12.51 3.28
N ASN A 128 24.00 12.13 4.25
CA ASN A 128 24.92 11.00 4.14
C ASN A 128 24.08 9.71 4.03
N THR A 129 23.60 9.40 2.84
CA THR A 129 22.86 8.15 2.54
C THR A 129 23.72 6.90 2.78
N ASN A 130 25.03 7.07 2.94
CA ASN A 130 25.97 5.95 3.18
C ASN A 130 25.76 5.23 4.52
N SER A 131 25.18 5.89 5.53
CA SER A 131 24.95 5.27 6.85
C SER A 131 23.75 4.32 6.88
N THR A 132 22.74 4.55 6.02
CA THR A 132 21.53 3.71 5.92
C THR A 132 21.87 2.32 5.41
N PHE A 133 22.78 2.21 4.46
CA PHE A 133 23.18 0.94 3.85
C PHE A 133 24.20 0.13 4.66
N THR A 134 24.71 0.66 5.75
CA THR A 134 25.63 -0.09 6.65
C THR A 134 24.89 -0.91 7.71
N ASN A 135 23.65 -0.56 8.04
CA ASN A 135 22.87 -1.29 9.05
C ASN A 135 22.17 -2.52 8.43
N LYS A 136 22.72 -3.72 8.69
CA LYS A 136 22.20 -5.00 8.16
C LYS A 136 20.74 -5.27 8.53
N ASN A 137 20.29 -4.85 9.71
CA ASN A 137 18.92 -5.02 10.14
C ASN A 137 17.96 -4.15 9.30
N LEU A 138 18.38 -2.93 8.98
CA LEU A 138 17.59 -2.01 8.16
C LEU A 138 17.47 -2.52 6.71
N ILE A 139 18.57 -3.02 6.13
CA ILE A 139 18.56 -3.65 4.81
C ILE A 139 17.61 -4.85 4.77
N SER A 140 17.63 -5.70 5.81
CA SER A 140 16.71 -6.85 5.89
C SER A 140 15.26 -6.43 5.92
N VAL A 141 14.92 -5.35 6.64
CA VAL A 141 13.56 -4.80 6.66
C VAL A 141 13.17 -4.27 5.28
N PHE A 142 14.04 -3.57 4.56
CA PHE A 142 13.76 -3.10 3.21
C PHE A 142 13.54 -4.26 2.22
N ILE A 143 14.33 -5.34 2.30
CA ILE A 143 14.12 -6.54 1.48
C ILE A 143 12.74 -7.15 1.77
N VAL A 144 12.37 -7.31 3.04
CA VAL A 144 11.05 -7.84 3.43
C VAL A 144 9.92 -6.95 2.90
N ILE A 145 10.11 -5.64 2.87
CA ILE A 145 9.13 -4.70 2.30
C ILE A 145 8.95 -4.94 0.79
N ILE A 146 10.04 -5.10 0.04
CA ILE A 146 9.97 -5.42 -1.40
C ILE A 146 9.20 -6.72 -1.61
N LEU A 147 9.53 -7.77 -0.86
CA LEU A 147 8.90 -9.07 -0.96
C LEU A 147 7.41 -9.05 -0.57
N PHE A 148 7.08 -8.29 0.49
CA PHE A 148 5.69 -8.10 0.91
C PHE A 148 4.87 -7.37 -0.15
N PHE A 149 5.39 -6.27 -0.73
CA PHE A 149 4.66 -5.53 -1.75
C PHE A 149 4.56 -6.29 -3.08
N PHE A 150 5.56 -7.11 -3.41
CA PHE A 150 5.45 -8.08 -4.50
C PHE A 150 4.25 -9.01 -4.28
N ALA A 151 4.22 -9.69 -3.15
CA ALA A 151 3.18 -10.67 -2.84
C ALA A 151 1.78 -10.02 -2.71
N SER A 152 1.70 -8.88 -2.02
CA SER A 152 0.43 -8.16 -1.83
C SER A 152 -0.14 -7.66 -3.16
N THR A 153 0.72 -7.15 -4.06
CA THR A 153 0.27 -6.67 -5.38
C THR A 153 -0.09 -7.82 -6.30
N SER A 154 0.68 -8.91 -6.30
CA SER A 154 0.34 -10.13 -7.03
C SER A 154 -1.01 -10.68 -6.58
N TYR A 155 -1.24 -10.77 -5.25
CA TYR A 155 -2.54 -11.13 -4.69
C TYR A 155 -3.67 -10.21 -5.16
N ASN A 156 -3.51 -8.89 -5.00
CA ASN A 156 -4.55 -7.92 -5.36
C ASN A 156 -4.85 -7.91 -6.87
N SER A 157 -3.87 -8.18 -7.71
CA SER A 157 -4.05 -8.26 -9.16
C SER A 157 -4.80 -9.52 -9.59
N THR A 158 -4.67 -10.62 -8.86
CA THR A 158 -5.21 -11.93 -9.26
C THR A 158 -6.48 -12.32 -8.54
N ILE A 159 -6.74 -11.81 -7.32
CA ILE A 159 -7.92 -12.20 -6.54
C ILE A 159 -9.24 -11.89 -7.26
N ASN A 160 -9.32 -10.74 -7.93
CA ASN A 160 -10.52 -10.33 -8.66
C ASN A 160 -10.79 -11.27 -9.84
N TYR A 161 -9.77 -11.60 -10.64
CA TYR A 161 -9.88 -12.58 -11.73
C TYR A 161 -10.24 -13.97 -11.22
N TYR A 162 -9.65 -14.40 -10.11
CA TYR A 162 -9.97 -15.69 -9.50
C TYR A 162 -11.45 -15.76 -9.07
N ILE A 163 -11.99 -14.70 -8.48
CA ILE A 163 -13.39 -14.64 -8.06
C ILE A 163 -14.34 -14.62 -9.25
N GLU A 164 -14.01 -13.89 -10.32
CA GLU A 164 -14.85 -13.73 -11.50
C GLU A 164 -14.76 -14.95 -12.43
N ASP A 165 -13.56 -15.31 -12.86
CA ASP A 165 -13.35 -16.32 -13.90
C ASP A 165 -13.37 -17.77 -13.36
N VAL A 166 -12.86 -18.00 -12.14
CA VAL A 166 -12.75 -19.36 -11.57
C VAL A 166 -13.96 -19.70 -10.71
N LEU A 167 -14.40 -18.75 -9.87
CA LEU A 167 -15.56 -18.97 -8.98
C LEU A 167 -16.89 -18.56 -9.63
N ASN A 168 -16.87 -17.92 -10.79
CA ASN A 168 -18.06 -17.42 -11.53
C ASN A 168 -18.96 -16.52 -10.67
N LEU A 169 -18.37 -15.68 -9.79
CA LEU A 169 -19.10 -14.76 -8.95
C LEU A 169 -19.12 -13.36 -9.57
N SER A 170 -20.20 -12.61 -9.31
CA SER A 170 -20.42 -11.30 -9.93
C SER A 170 -19.45 -10.23 -9.42
N SER A 171 -19.22 -9.18 -10.24
CA SER A 171 -18.45 -8.00 -9.86
C SER A 171 -19.01 -7.28 -8.63
N THR A 172 -20.34 -7.35 -8.40
CA THR A 172 -20.97 -6.85 -7.18
C THR A 172 -20.48 -7.60 -5.94
N PHE A 173 -20.30 -8.93 -6.05
CA PHE A 173 -19.74 -9.75 -4.96
C PHE A 173 -18.30 -9.36 -4.67
N ILE A 174 -17.49 -9.14 -5.72
CA ILE A 174 -16.10 -8.65 -5.57
C ILE A 174 -16.07 -7.32 -4.82
N GLY A 175 -16.92 -6.37 -5.22
CA GLY A 175 -17.03 -5.07 -4.55
C GLY A 175 -17.41 -5.19 -3.07
N ALA A 176 -18.40 -6.02 -2.75
CA ALA A 176 -18.81 -6.29 -1.36
C ALA A 176 -17.70 -6.98 -0.55
N PHE A 177 -17.03 -7.97 -1.12
CA PHE A 177 -15.89 -8.66 -0.51
C PHE A 177 -14.75 -7.68 -0.18
N LEU A 178 -14.34 -6.83 -1.12
CA LEU A 178 -13.30 -5.84 -0.91
C LEU A 178 -13.70 -4.78 0.12
N ALA A 179 -14.98 -4.39 0.16
CA ALA A 179 -15.49 -3.46 1.16
C ALA A 179 -15.42 -4.08 2.58
N ILE A 180 -15.86 -5.33 2.74
CA ILE A 180 -15.78 -6.06 4.01
C ILE A 180 -14.31 -6.21 4.44
N ALA A 181 -13.44 -6.63 3.53
CA ALA A 181 -12.00 -6.77 3.81
C ALA A 181 -11.36 -5.44 4.24
N GLY A 182 -11.76 -4.33 3.60
CA GLY A 182 -11.32 -2.99 3.95
C GLY A 182 -11.78 -2.55 5.35
N ILE A 183 -13.06 -2.76 5.68
CA ILE A 183 -13.62 -2.41 7.01
C ILE A 183 -12.97 -3.25 8.11
N VAL A 184 -12.84 -4.55 7.91
CA VAL A 184 -12.17 -5.44 8.87
C VAL A 184 -10.71 -5.06 9.03
N GLY A 185 -10.00 -4.82 7.92
CA GLY A 185 -8.60 -4.37 7.94
C GLY A 185 -8.42 -3.04 8.66
N PHE A 186 -9.31 -2.07 8.45
CA PHE A 186 -9.33 -0.80 9.18
C PHE A 186 -9.51 -1.02 10.69
N THR A 187 -10.50 -1.80 11.08
CA THR A 187 -10.80 -2.09 12.49
C THR A 187 -9.63 -2.78 13.18
N VAL A 188 -9.04 -3.78 12.52
CA VAL A 188 -7.87 -4.51 13.02
C VAL A 188 -6.66 -3.57 13.15
N ASN A 189 -6.42 -2.71 12.18
CA ASN A 189 -5.32 -1.76 12.24
C ASN A 189 -5.51 -0.71 13.35
N LEU A 190 -6.72 -0.23 13.55
CA LEU A 190 -7.02 0.79 14.55
C LEU A 190 -6.90 0.28 16.00
N PHE A 191 -7.39 -0.93 16.28
CA PHE A 191 -7.45 -1.47 17.63
C PHE A 191 -6.34 -2.48 17.95
N PHE A 192 -6.08 -3.43 17.05
CA PHE A 192 -5.15 -4.52 17.32
C PHE A 192 -3.68 -4.12 17.12
N THR A 193 -3.36 -3.25 16.16
CA THR A 193 -1.97 -2.82 15.95
C THR A 193 -1.40 -2.10 17.17
N PRO A 194 -2.06 -1.07 17.75
CA PRO A 194 -1.57 -0.42 18.96
C PRO A 194 -1.51 -1.35 20.16
N LEU A 195 -2.50 -2.25 20.29
CA LEU A 195 -2.55 -3.21 21.39
C LEU A 195 -1.35 -4.16 21.35
N LEU A 196 -1.05 -4.74 20.21
CA LEU A 196 0.07 -5.66 20.05
C LEU A 196 1.42 -4.97 20.26
N THR A 197 1.59 -3.76 19.74
CA THR A 197 2.84 -3.00 19.88
C THR A 197 3.05 -2.47 21.31
N LYS A 198 2.00 -2.37 22.12
CA LYS A 198 2.09 -2.03 23.55
C LYS A 198 2.70 -3.16 24.38
N TYR A 199 2.33 -4.41 24.09
CA TYR A 199 2.75 -5.57 24.90
C TYR A 199 3.97 -6.30 24.34
N PHE A 200 4.23 -6.20 23.05
CA PHE A 200 5.31 -6.92 22.37
C PHE A 200 6.23 -5.97 21.61
N LYS A 201 7.50 -6.36 21.48
CA LYS A 201 8.48 -5.62 20.66
C LYS A 201 8.02 -5.63 19.20
N GLU A 202 8.04 -4.48 18.55
CA GLU A 202 7.52 -4.30 17.18
C GLU A 202 8.15 -5.29 16.18
N ILE A 203 9.43 -5.62 16.33
CA ILE A 203 10.11 -6.59 15.46
C ILE A 203 9.53 -8.00 15.58
N ASN A 204 9.10 -8.39 16.77
CA ASN A 204 8.48 -9.71 16.99
C ASN A 204 7.05 -9.72 16.43
N VAL A 205 6.27 -8.64 16.65
CA VAL A 205 4.95 -8.47 16.05
C VAL A 205 5.05 -8.53 14.53
N PHE A 206 6.03 -7.83 13.95
CA PHE A 206 6.29 -7.81 12.53
C PHE A 206 6.59 -9.21 11.95
N LYS A 207 7.41 -10.01 12.66
CA LYS A 207 7.71 -11.41 12.28
C LYS A 207 6.47 -12.30 12.33
N ILE A 208 5.69 -12.19 13.41
CA ILE A 208 4.45 -12.99 13.58
C ILE A 208 3.45 -12.65 12.47
N ILE A 209 3.25 -11.38 12.18
CA ILE A 209 2.33 -10.94 11.12
C ILE A 209 2.84 -11.42 9.76
N THR A 210 4.14 -11.34 9.46
CA THR A 210 4.72 -11.84 8.23
C THR A 210 4.54 -13.36 8.09
N LEU A 211 4.68 -14.13 9.19
CA LEU A 211 4.40 -15.55 9.20
C LEU A 211 2.92 -15.85 8.90
N LEU A 212 2.02 -15.17 9.60
CA LEU A 212 0.58 -15.34 9.43
C LEU A 212 0.12 -14.98 8.02
N LEU A 213 0.69 -13.94 7.40
CA LEU A 213 0.44 -13.58 5.99
C LEU A 213 0.80 -14.71 5.03
N SER A 214 1.94 -15.36 5.22
CA SER A 214 2.33 -16.52 4.42
C SER A 214 1.36 -17.71 4.62
N LEU A 215 0.99 -17.98 5.86
CA LEU A 215 0.07 -19.08 6.19
C LEU A 215 -1.35 -18.86 5.63
N THR A 216 -1.86 -17.63 5.66
CA THR A 216 -3.18 -17.33 5.08
C THR A 216 -3.21 -17.53 3.57
N LEU A 217 -2.14 -17.17 2.85
CA LEU A 217 -2.02 -17.45 1.41
C LEU A 217 -1.94 -18.95 1.12
N LEU A 218 -1.17 -19.72 1.91
CA LEU A 218 -1.14 -21.17 1.79
C LEU A 218 -2.51 -21.80 2.05
N LEU A 219 -3.24 -21.30 3.05
CA LEU A 219 -4.59 -21.76 3.35
C LEU A 219 -5.52 -21.55 2.15
N MET A 220 -5.43 -20.41 1.44
CA MET A 220 -6.21 -20.15 0.23
C MET A 220 -5.90 -21.14 -0.90
N VAL A 221 -4.63 -21.58 -1.02
CA VAL A 221 -4.21 -22.54 -2.07
C VAL A 221 -4.78 -23.92 -1.80
N TYR A 222 -4.61 -24.43 -0.59
CA TYR A 222 -4.96 -25.82 -0.24
C TYR A 222 -6.43 -26.01 0.12
N CYS A 223 -7.16 -24.94 0.43
CA CYS A 223 -8.56 -25.04 0.81
C CYS A 223 -9.46 -25.12 -0.44
N ASN A 224 -10.34 -26.11 -0.47
CA ASN A 224 -11.37 -26.25 -1.50
C ASN A 224 -12.73 -25.69 -1.04
N ASN A 225 -12.87 -25.37 0.24
CA ASN A 225 -14.10 -24.78 0.79
C ASN A 225 -14.10 -23.27 0.55
N LEU A 226 -15.15 -22.77 -0.13
CA LEU A 226 -15.30 -21.38 -0.50
C LEU A 226 -15.33 -20.43 0.71
N THR A 227 -16.02 -20.84 1.79
CA THR A 227 -16.09 -20.04 3.02
C THR A 227 -14.72 -19.86 3.65
N ILE A 228 -13.93 -20.93 3.74
CA ILE A 228 -12.58 -20.88 4.32
C ILE A 228 -11.66 -20.04 3.43
N PHE A 229 -11.80 -20.10 2.09
CA PHE A 229 -11.06 -19.28 1.16
C PHE A 229 -11.32 -17.79 1.41
N PHE A 230 -12.58 -17.35 1.51
CA PHE A 230 -12.91 -15.94 1.77
C PHE A 230 -12.52 -15.49 3.17
N CYS A 231 -12.66 -16.34 4.18
CA CYS A 231 -12.17 -16.03 5.54
C CYS A 231 -10.64 -15.83 5.54
N ALA A 232 -9.89 -16.68 4.84
CA ALA A 232 -8.44 -16.54 4.71
C ALA A 232 -8.05 -15.28 3.94
N ALA A 233 -8.80 -14.91 2.89
CA ALA A 233 -8.59 -13.70 2.12
C ALA A 233 -8.84 -12.42 2.93
N ILE A 234 -9.91 -12.38 3.73
CA ILE A 234 -10.19 -11.27 4.65
C ILE A 234 -9.11 -11.18 5.74
N LEU A 235 -8.68 -12.32 6.27
CA LEU A 235 -7.61 -12.36 7.26
C LEU A 235 -6.28 -11.87 6.68
N PHE A 236 -5.94 -12.25 5.44
CA PHE A 236 -4.78 -11.74 4.72
C PHE A 236 -4.83 -10.22 4.58
N ALA A 237 -5.95 -9.65 4.10
CA ALA A 237 -6.13 -8.21 3.94
C ALA A 237 -5.99 -7.47 5.28
N SER A 238 -6.53 -8.04 6.36
CA SER A 238 -6.45 -7.48 7.71
C SER A 238 -5.01 -7.46 8.24
N LEU A 239 -4.27 -8.56 8.09
CA LEU A 239 -2.87 -8.64 8.48
C LEU A 239 -1.98 -7.73 7.63
N ALA A 240 -2.26 -7.62 6.32
CA ALA A 240 -1.56 -6.73 5.41
C ALA A 240 -1.73 -5.26 5.82
N SER A 241 -2.91 -4.87 6.30
CA SER A 241 -3.15 -3.50 6.81
C SER A 241 -2.31 -3.17 8.05
N MET A 242 -2.07 -4.14 8.93
CA MET A 242 -1.19 -3.98 10.10
C MET A 242 0.30 -3.92 9.73
N HIS A 243 0.69 -4.63 8.67
CA HIS A 243 2.09 -4.72 8.23
C HIS A 243 2.64 -3.35 7.80
N ILE A 244 1.81 -2.48 7.20
CA ILE A 244 2.21 -1.17 6.68
C ILE A 244 2.70 -0.20 7.77
N PRO A 245 1.96 0.08 8.86
CA PRO A 245 2.45 0.98 9.91
C PRO A 245 3.62 0.40 10.70
N LEU A 246 3.70 -0.92 10.84
CA LEU A 246 4.83 -1.58 11.48
C LEU A 246 6.14 -1.40 10.70
N GLN A 247 6.10 -1.44 9.37
CA GLN A 247 7.27 -1.13 8.52
C GLN A 247 7.80 0.27 8.80
N GLN A 248 6.91 1.28 8.82
CA GLN A 248 7.29 2.67 9.07
C GLN A 248 7.90 2.86 10.44
N THR A 249 7.30 2.25 11.48
CA THR A 249 7.80 2.31 12.85
C THR A 249 9.17 1.63 12.98
N LEU A 250 9.38 0.46 12.38
CA LEU A 250 10.66 -0.25 12.44
C LEU A 250 11.77 0.52 11.74
N ILE A 251 11.52 1.08 10.56
CA ILE A 251 12.51 1.86 9.80
C ILE A 251 12.91 3.09 10.58
N THR A 252 11.98 3.83 11.16
CA THR A 252 12.27 5.04 11.94
C THR A 252 13.03 4.74 13.24
N LYS A 253 12.80 3.58 13.86
CA LYS A 253 13.54 3.17 15.08
C LYS A 253 14.92 2.60 14.80
N LEU A 254 15.14 2.01 13.62
CA LEU A 254 16.41 1.40 13.25
C LEU A 254 17.41 2.37 12.62
N SER A 255 16.99 3.57 12.30
CA SER A 255 17.83 4.58 11.66
C SER A 255 17.80 5.91 12.41
N ASN A 256 18.93 6.57 12.45
CA ASN A 256 19.11 7.94 12.96
C ASN A 256 19.05 9.00 11.84
N GLU A 257 18.69 8.61 10.62
CA GLU A 257 18.64 9.50 9.47
C GLU A 257 17.39 10.38 9.42
N ASN A 258 17.41 11.37 8.53
CA ASN A 258 16.28 12.24 8.29
C ASN A 258 15.05 11.43 7.81
N TYR A 259 13.93 11.61 8.46
CA TYR A 259 12.65 10.93 8.19
C TYR A 259 12.26 10.95 6.70
N GLY A 260 12.47 12.08 6.01
CA GLY A 260 12.15 12.24 4.59
C GLY A 260 12.95 11.31 3.68
N SER A 261 14.26 11.16 3.92
CA SER A 261 15.13 10.25 3.16
C SER A 261 14.70 8.79 3.34
N LEU A 262 14.42 8.39 4.59
CA LEU A 262 13.95 7.04 4.90
C LEU A 262 12.62 6.70 4.24
N MET A 263 11.67 7.63 4.26
CA MET A 263 10.37 7.45 3.60
C MET A 263 10.50 7.42 2.08
N GLY A 264 11.46 8.16 1.52
CA GLY A 264 11.81 8.08 0.10
C GLY A 264 12.30 6.68 -0.29
N ILE A 265 13.27 6.12 0.44
CA ILE A 265 13.78 4.76 0.21
C ILE A 265 12.66 3.72 0.41
N LEU A 266 11.87 3.85 1.47
CA LEU A 266 10.71 2.98 1.72
C LEU A 266 9.74 2.97 0.53
N ASN A 267 9.38 4.13 0.00
CA ASN A 267 8.46 4.23 -1.13
C ASN A 267 9.08 3.67 -2.42
N SER A 268 10.39 3.83 -2.63
CA SER A 268 11.10 3.19 -3.74
C SER A 268 11.08 1.65 -3.62
N CYS A 269 11.33 1.11 -2.44
CA CYS A 269 11.24 -0.33 -2.18
C CYS A 269 9.83 -0.87 -2.42
N LYS A 270 8.80 -0.15 -1.96
CA LYS A 270 7.39 -0.47 -2.24
C LYS A 270 7.12 -0.50 -3.74
N ALA A 271 7.54 0.53 -4.48
CA ALA A 271 7.32 0.63 -5.91
C ALA A 271 7.97 -0.53 -6.68
N ILE A 272 9.21 -0.89 -6.34
CA ILE A 272 9.92 -2.04 -6.94
C ILE A 272 9.11 -3.33 -6.71
N GLY A 273 8.68 -3.59 -5.48
CA GLY A 273 7.86 -4.75 -5.16
C GLY A 273 6.53 -4.76 -5.92
N MET A 274 5.83 -3.63 -5.94
CA MET A 274 4.54 -3.50 -6.64
C MET A 274 4.65 -3.72 -8.15
N VAL A 275 5.65 -3.16 -8.80
CA VAL A 275 5.89 -3.32 -10.24
C VAL A 275 6.20 -4.78 -10.56
N ALA A 276 7.14 -5.39 -9.84
CA ALA A 276 7.51 -6.78 -10.06
C ALA A 276 6.32 -7.73 -9.80
N GLY A 277 5.54 -7.49 -8.73
CA GLY A 277 4.36 -8.28 -8.38
C GLY A 277 3.25 -8.20 -9.42
N SER A 278 2.91 -7.00 -9.89
CA SER A 278 1.85 -6.83 -10.90
C SER A 278 2.23 -7.38 -12.27
N LEU A 279 3.48 -7.19 -12.71
CA LEU A 279 3.96 -7.73 -13.99
C LEU A 279 3.98 -9.25 -14.02
N SER A 280 4.41 -9.89 -12.93
CA SER A 280 4.48 -11.35 -12.86
C SER A 280 3.12 -12.01 -12.62
N ALA A 281 2.16 -11.31 -12.00
CA ALA A 281 0.90 -11.87 -11.56
C ALA A 281 0.08 -12.48 -12.70
N GLY A 282 -0.04 -11.81 -13.85
CA GLY A 282 -0.77 -12.30 -15.01
C GLY A 282 -0.16 -13.58 -15.59
N PHE A 283 1.14 -13.60 -15.84
CA PHE A 283 1.86 -14.76 -16.35
C PHE A 283 1.75 -15.97 -15.41
N ILE A 284 1.88 -15.74 -14.10
CA ILE A 284 1.77 -16.80 -13.11
C ILE A 284 0.34 -17.34 -13.05
N PHE A 285 -0.68 -16.49 -13.21
CA PHE A 285 -2.09 -16.90 -13.20
C PHE A 285 -2.44 -17.77 -14.41
N GLU A 286 -1.89 -17.47 -15.59
CA GLU A 286 -2.05 -18.31 -16.78
C GLU A 286 -1.46 -19.71 -16.62
N LEU A 287 -0.39 -19.85 -15.85
CA LEU A 287 0.22 -21.16 -15.54
C LEU A 287 -0.61 -21.97 -14.54
N GLY A 288 -1.41 -21.30 -13.73
CA GLY A 288 -2.34 -21.92 -12.79
C GLY A 288 -3.02 -20.93 -11.87
N ASN A 289 -4.34 -21.03 -11.76
CA ASN A 289 -5.19 -20.06 -11.10
C ASN A 289 -4.86 -19.80 -9.62
N LYS A 290 -4.29 -20.78 -8.90
CA LYS A 290 -3.86 -20.65 -7.50
C LYS A 290 -2.35 -20.41 -7.34
N LEU A 291 -1.56 -20.46 -8.42
CA LEU A 291 -0.11 -20.28 -8.37
C LEU A 291 0.32 -18.89 -7.88
N PRO A 292 -0.35 -17.77 -8.21
CA PRO A 292 0.02 -16.48 -7.68
C PRO A 292 -0.03 -16.42 -6.15
N PHE A 293 -1.02 -17.07 -5.52
CA PHE A 293 -1.15 -17.12 -4.07
C PHE A 293 -0.04 -18.01 -3.46
N PHE A 294 0.28 -19.13 -4.09
CA PHE A 294 1.34 -20.04 -3.65
C PHE A 294 2.73 -19.39 -3.72
N ILE A 295 3.07 -18.78 -4.85
CA ILE A 295 4.35 -18.08 -5.03
C ILE A 295 4.46 -16.90 -4.07
N SER A 296 3.39 -16.13 -3.90
CA SER A 296 3.34 -15.03 -2.93
C SER A 296 3.58 -15.52 -1.49
N ALA A 297 3.02 -16.66 -1.12
CA ALA A 297 3.26 -17.27 0.19
C ALA A 297 4.73 -17.63 0.42
N ILE A 298 5.37 -18.26 -0.57
CA ILE A 298 6.80 -18.61 -0.52
C ILE A 298 7.66 -17.35 -0.41
N ILE A 299 7.36 -16.32 -1.19
CA ILE A 299 8.11 -15.06 -1.19
C ILE A 299 8.01 -14.36 0.18
N ILE A 300 6.84 -14.33 0.81
CA ILE A 300 6.69 -13.79 2.17
C ILE A 300 7.46 -14.66 3.18
N ALA A 301 7.41 -15.99 3.05
CA ALA A 301 8.15 -16.92 3.92
C ALA A 301 9.66 -16.72 3.81
N THR A 302 10.21 -16.51 2.60
CA THR A 302 11.64 -16.19 2.43
C THR A 302 12.00 -14.86 3.10
N GLY A 303 11.12 -13.86 3.03
CA GLY A 303 11.28 -12.60 3.76
C GLY A 303 11.37 -12.81 5.28
N LEU A 304 10.55 -13.69 5.84
CA LEU A 304 10.60 -14.05 7.25
C LEU A 304 11.94 -14.69 7.65
N ILE A 305 12.46 -15.61 6.82
CA ILE A 305 13.76 -16.25 7.05
C ILE A 305 14.89 -15.22 7.07
N ILE A 306 14.91 -14.30 6.10
CA ILE A 306 15.90 -13.20 6.04
C ILE A 306 15.86 -12.36 7.32
N LEU A 307 14.66 -12.00 7.78
CA LEU A 307 14.47 -11.21 8.98
C LEU A 307 14.92 -11.96 10.25
N ALA A 308 14.64 -13.25 10.33
CA ALA A 308 15.04 -14.10 11.46
C ALA A 308 16.56 -14.23 11.55
N LEU A 309 17.24 -14.45 10.43
CA LEU A 309 18.69 -14.57 10.37
C LEU A 309 19.41 -13.26 10.74
N SER A 310 18.91 -12.12 10.25
CA SER A 310 19.49 -10.80 10.56
C SER A 310 19.41 -10.44 12.03
N THR A 311 18.28 -10.73 12.66
CA THR A 311 18.10 -10.43 14.11
C THR A 311 18.91 -11.34 15.01
N LYS A 312 19.10 -12.63 14.65
CA LYS A 312 19.95 -13.58 15.40
C LYS A 312 21.42 -13.14 15.39
N LYS A 313 21.91 -12.65 14.25
CA LYS A 313 23.29 -12.17 14.08
C LYS A 313 23.56 -10.88 14.87
N SER A 314 22.59 -9.99 15.01
CA SER A 314 22.69 -8.78 15.83
C SER A 314 22.82 -9.10 17.33
N LEU A 315 22.07 -10.09 17.82
CA LEU A 315 22.17 -10.58 19.20
C LEU A 315 23.54 -11.25 19.48
N SER A 316 24.04 -12.07 18.55
CA SER A 316 25.34 -12.72 18.67
C SER A 316 26.51 -11.72 18.71
N ASN A 317 26.45 -10.65 17.94
CA ASN A 317 27.49 -9.61 17.93
C ASN A 317 27.48 -8.77 19.21
N LYS A 318 26.33 -8.54 19.84
CA LYS A 318 26.25 -7.88 21.16
C LYS A 318 26.81 -8.72 22.27
N ILE A 319 26.70 -10.06 22.22
CA ILE A 319 27.25 -10.98 23.22
C ILE A 319 28.79 -11.10 23.09
N LYS A 320 29.34 -10.91 21.88
CA LYS A 320 30.80 -10.97 21.64
C LYS A 320 31.54 -9.66 21.96
N SER A 321 30.81 -8.57 22.19
CA SER A 321 31.34 -7.25 22.54
C SER A 321 31.34 -6.97 24.06
N TYR A 322 30.93 -7.94 24.86
CA TYR A 322 31.09 -8.04 26.31
C TYR A 322 32.07 -9.18 26.64
#